data_84f02f0f4371aa26a44358a6d7674ad1
#
_entry.id   84f02f0f4371aa26a44358a6d7674ad1
#
_cell.length_a   1.000
_cell.length_b   1.000
_cell.length_c   1.000
_cell.angle_alpha   90.00
_cell.angle_beta   90.00
_cell.angle_gamma   90.00
#
_symmetry.space_group_name_H-M   'P 1'
#
loop_
_entity.id
_entity.type
_entity.pdbx_description
1 polymer ?
#
loop_
_entity_poly.entity_id
_entity_poly.type
_entity_poly.pdbx_seq_one_letter_code
_entity_poly.pdbx_strand_id
1 'polypeptide(L)'
;PTAVYLVAHFTRADLPGFINFKDEQMRSKMNLQNIRNNFMNVSEDIAVEVSLLGEGDPLLLKVQIRDTITLSPTGSKKLSDIGDILGLDKIVLADTPEGELAIKSNMKGLMAKDWDLFYKYAIRDAEIVTDYALRMIRLYQTRTDKFKLPVTLTSIGVDLITKFWKDRDIDPLEICGKEQIVEKFWSKKNNRYQTKKRIA
;
A
#
# COMPACT_ATOMS: atom_id res chain seq x y z
N PRO A 1 -2.37 10.76 16.04
CA PRO A 1 -3.10 11.00 14.79
C PRO A 1 -3.32 9.70 14.04
N THR A 2 -4.57 9.44 13.65
CA THR A 2 -4.95 8.23 12.90
C THR A 2 -4.37 8.31 11.49
N ALA A 3 -3.71 7.25 11.03
CA ALA A 3 -3.20 7.20 9.67
C ALA A 3 -4.39 7.14 8.68
N VAL A 4 -4.34 7.95 7.65
CA VAL A 4 -5.28 7.92 6.53
C VAL A 4 -4.63 7.13 5.40
N TYR A 5 -5.29 6.08 4.93
CA TYR A 5 -4.82 5.31 3.79
C TYR A 5 -5.43 5.83 2.50
N LEU A 6 -4.58 6.21 1.56
CA LEU A 6 -4.94 6.39 0.16
C LEU A 6 -4.62 5.09 -0.57
N VAL A 7 -5.65 4.37 -0.95
CA VAL A 7 -5.50 3.05 -1.59
C VAL A 7 -5.86 3.12 -3.07
N ALA A 8 -5.05 2.46 -3.89
CA ALA A 8 -5.31 2.30 -5.31
C ALA A 8 -4.96 0.88 -5.74
N HIS A 9 -5.35 0.50 -6.95
CA HIS A 9 -4.93 -0.75 -7.57
C HIS A 9 -4.10 -0.41 -8.81
N PHE A 10 -2.81 -0.69 -8.74
CA PHE A 10 -1.81 -0.25 -9.71
C PHE A 10 -1.47 1.25 -9.61
N THR A 11 -1.08 1.69 -8.43
CA THR A 11 -0.71 3.07 -8.06
C THR A 11 0.24 3.74 -9.07
N ARG A 12 1.09 2.96 -9.74
CA ARG A 12 2.01 3.44 -10.77
C ARG A 12 1.29 4.12 -11.94
N ALA A 13 0.08 3.68 -12.27
CA ALA A 13 -0.73 4.31 -13.31
C ALA A 13 -1.45 5.57 -12.78
N ASP A 14 -1.86 5.55 -11.52
CA ASP A 14 -2.70 6.58 -10.94
C ASP A 14 -1.90 7.81 -10.46
N LEU A 15 -0.75 7.59 -9.80
CA LEU A 15 0.07 8.68 -9.25
C LEU A 15 0.49 9.74 -10.28
N PRO A 16 0.89 9.39 -11.52
CA PRO A 16 1.22 10.40 -12.53
C PRO A 16 0.07 11.32 -12.94
N GLY A 17 -1.18 10.94 -12.62
CA GLY A 17 -2.38 11.73 -12.86
C GLY A 17 -2.51 12.95 -11.94
N PHE A 18 -1.80 12.97 -10.81
CA PHE A 18 -1.78 14.14 -9.94
C PHE A 18 -1.00 15.28 -10.57
N ILE A 19 -1.57 16.49 -10.53
CA ILE A 19 -1.01 17.69 -11.17
C ILE A 19 0.45 17.93 -10.75
N ASN A 20 0.76 17.73 -9.48
CA ASN A 20 2.07 18.01 -8.90
C ASN A 20 3.00 16.78 -8.88
N PHE A 21 2.63 15.66 -9.50
CA PHE A 21 3.45 14.43 -9.46
C PHE A 21 4.84 14.63 -10.08
N LYS A 22 4.96 15.55 -11.05
CA LYS A 22 6.25 15.88 -11.70
C LYS A 22 7.13 16.78 -10.86
N ASP A 23 6.59 17.37 -9.79
CA ASP A 23 7.34 18.21 -8.88
C ASP A 23 8.37 17.35 -8.12
N GLU A 24 9.64 17.74 -8.21
CA GLU A 24 10.75 17.05 -7.57
C GLU A 24 10.64 17.06 -6.04
N GLN A 25 10.11 18.15 -5.47
CA GLN A 25 9.86 18.25 -4.04
C GLN A 25 8.78 17.26 -3.58
N MET A 26 7.71 17.09 -4.35
CA MET A 26 6.67 16.12 -4.04
C MET A 26 7.22 14.70 -4.12
N ARG A 27 7.97 14.36 -5.16
CA ARG A 27 8.59 13.03 -5.32
C ARG A 27 9.58 12.71 -4.22
N SER A 28 10.38 13.68 -3.78
CA SER A 28 11.32 13.48 -2.68
C SER A 28 10.63 13.26 -1.34
N LYS A 29 9.50 13.94 -1.09
CA LYS A 29 8.67 13.74 0.12
C LYS A 29 7.97 12.39 0.13
N MET A 30 7.63 11.84 -1.03
CA MET A 30 6.90 10.58 -1.14
C MET A 30 7.75 9.34 -0.86
N ASN A 31 9.08 9.44 -0.87
CA ASN A 31 10.00 8.30 -0.71
C ASN A 31 9.47 7.03 -1.42
N LEU A 32 9.27 7.18 -2.74
CA LEU A 32 8.64 6.15 -3.57
C LEU A 32 9.48 4.88 -3.59
N GLN A 33 8.96 3.80 -3.05
CA GLN A 33 9.59 2.49 -3.12
C GLN A 33 9.12 1.76 -4.37
N ASN A 34 10.06 1.46 -5.25
CA ASN A 34 9.84 0.57 -6.38
C ASN A 34 9.95 -0.89 -5.91
N ILE A 35 8.85 -1.61 -5.91
CA ILE A 35 8.85 -3.05 -5.69
C ILE A 35 8.92 -3.73 -7.04
N ARG A 36 10.05 -4.43 -7.31
CA ARG A 36 10.31 -5.16 -8.57
C ARG A 36 10.15 -4.29 -9.82
N ASN A 37 10.50 -3.02 -9.76
CA ASN A 37 10.37 -2.03 -10.85
C ASN A 37 8.96 -1.82 -11.43
N ASN A 38 7.94 -2.47 -10.87
CA ASN A 38 6.57 -2.44 -11.41
C ASN A 38 5.55 -1.81 -10.46
N PHE A 39 5.81 -1.79 -9.17
CA PHE A 39 4.83 -1.35 -8.17
C PHE A 39 5.41 -0.22 -7.33
N MET A 40 4.59 0.79 -7.06
CA MET A 40 4.97 1.90 -6.20
C MET A 40 4.20 1.82 -4.90
N ASN A 41 4.94 1.76 -3.80
CA ASN A 41 4.39 2.00 -2.47
C ASN A 41 5.12 3.19 -1.85
N VAL A 42 4.41 3.92 -1.01
CA VAL A 42 5.00 4.95 -0.18
C VAL A 42 5.07 4.40 1.23
N SER A 43 6.28 4.15 1.74
CA SER A 43 6.49 3.51 3.04
C SER A 43 6.34 4.45 4.21
N GLU A 44 6.59 5.73 3.98
CA GLU A 44 6.54 6.78 5.00
C GLU A 44 5.22 7.54 4.95
N ASP A 45 4.83 8.11 6.09
CA ASP A 45 3.66 8.96 6.18
C ASP A 45 3.94 10.28 5.46
N ILE A 46 3.02 10.68 4.58
CA ILE A 46 3.05 11.99 3.96
C ILE A 46 2.23 12.93 4.85
N ALA A 47 2.87 13.95 5.39
CA ALA A 47 2.16 14.99 6.11
C ALA A 47 1.42 15.90 5.12
N VAL A 48 0.09 15.96 5.25
CA VAL A 48 -0.78 16.80 4.42
C VAL A 48 -1.58 17.72 5.34
N GLU A 49 -1.46 19.02 5.12
CA GLU A 49 -2.32 20.01 5.78
C GLU A 49 -3.64 20.09 5.03
N VAL A 50 -4.73 19.87 5.74
CA VAL A 50 -6.08 19.96 5.20
C VAL A 50 -6.82 21.07 5.93
N SER A 51 -7.18 22.12 5.21
CA SER A 51 -8.13 23.12 5.70
C SER A 51 -9.55 22.59 5.49
N LEU A 52 -10.24 22.32 6.57
CA LEU A 52 -11.67 22.05 6.51
C LEU A 52 -12.40 23.35 6.18
N LEU A 53 -13.46 23.28 5.38
CA LEU A 53 -14.29 24.44 5.05
C LEU A 53 -14.88 25.04 6.35
N GLY A 54 -14.27 26.11 6.81
CA GLY A 54 -14.62 26.80 8.04
C GLY A 54 -13.39 27.40 8.74
N GLU A 55 -13.65 28.31 9.66
CA GLU A 55 -12.61 28.95 10.48
C GLU A 55 -12.07 27.92 11.49
N GLY A 56 -10.82 27.51 11.32
CA GLY A 56 -10.14 26.60 12.25
C GLY A 56 -8.67 26.40 11.83
N ASP A 57 -7.84 25.93 12.76
CA ASP A 57 -6.47 25.53 12.47
C ASP A 57 -6.44 24.38 11.48
N PRO A 58 -5.50 24.38 10.52
CA PRO A 58 -5.37 23.30 9.54
C PRO A 58 -5.11 21.96 10.25
N LEU A 59 -5.84 20.92 9.84
CA LEU A 59 -5.65 19.57 10.34
C LEU A 59 -4.47 18.91 9.64
N LEU A 60 -3.47 18.49 10.40
CA LEU A 60 -2.35 17.73 9.87
C LEU A 60 -2.71 16.25 9.78
N LEU A 61 -2.91 15.74 8.57
CA LEU A 61 -3.14 14.33 8.30
C LEU A 61 -1.82 13.62 7.96
N LYS A 62 -1.69 12.39 8.44
CA LYS A 62 -0.64 11.46 8.02
C LYS A 62 -1.22 10.50 7.00
N VAL A 63 -0.89 10.71 5.74
CA VAL A 63 -1.39 9.91 4.63
C VAL A 63 -0.38 8.84 4.26
N GLN A 64 -0.85 7.60 4.16
CA GLN A 64 -0.08 6.46 3.66
C GLN A 64 -0.67 5.99 2.33
N ILE A 65 0.16 5.93 1.28
CA ILE A 65 -0.26 5.42 -0.02
C ILE A 65 0.04 3.93 -0.08
N ARG A 66 -0.95 3.12 -0.47
CA ARG A 66 -0.85 1.67 -0.59
C ARG A 66 -1.40 1.18 -1.92
N ASP A 67 -0.67 0.25 -2.52
CA ASP A 67 -1.09 -0.43 -3.75
C ASP A 67 -1.64 -1.81 -3.41
N THR A 68 -2.94 -2.01 -3.66
CA THR A 68 -3.60 -3.28 -3.37
C THR A 68 -3.16 -4.42 -4.28
N ILE A 69 -2.54 -4.13 -5.42
CA ILE A 69 -1.98 -5.16 -6.31
C ILE A 69 -0.86 -5.96 -5.64
N THR A 70 -0.13 -5.35 -4.70
CA THR A 70 0.92 -6.03 -3.93
C THR A 70 0.37 -6.97 -2.86
N LEU A 71 -0.92 -6.81 -2.54
CA LEU A 71 -1.68 -7.66 -1.63
C LEU A 71 -2.49 -8.73 -2.36
N SER A 72 -2.57 -8.65 -3.69
CA SER A 72 -3.35 -9.60 -4.51
C SER A 72 -2.65 -10.95 -4.60
N PRO A 73 -3.41 -12.06 -4.60
CA PRO A 73 -2.87 -13.39 -4.80
C PRO A 73 -2.12 -13.53 -6.13
N THR A 74 -1.16 -14.46 -6.18
CA THR A 74 -0.47 -14.77 -7.43
C THR A 74 -1.47 -15.35 -8.42
N GLY A 75 -1.57 -14.77 -9.62
CA GLY A 75 -2.54 -15.17 -10.65
C GLY A 75 -3.84 -14.36 -10.66
N SER A 76 -4.18 -13.64 -9.59
CA SER A 76 -5.40 -12.82 -9.46
C SER A 76 -5.05 -11.36 -9.23
N LYS A 77 -4.37 -10.75 -10.21
CA LYS A 77 -3.84 -9.39 -10.09
C LYS A 77 -4.67 -8.32 -10.80
N LYS A 78 -5.68 -8.72 -11.55
CA LYS A 78 -6.59 -7.76 -12.16
C LYS A 78 -7.61 -7.29 -11.11
N LEU A 79 -8.06 -6.06 -11.25
CA LEU A 79 -9.10 -5.54 -10.36
C LEU A 79 -10.41 -6.33 -10.48
N SER A 80 -10.72 -6.89 -11.67
CA SER A 80 -11.84 -7.81 -11.86
C SER A 80 -11.74 -9.05 -10.98
N ASP A 81 -10.54 -9.67 -10.93
CA ASP A 81 -10.34 -10.88 -10.14
C ASP A 81 -10.54 -10.60 -8.64
N ILE A 82 -10.15 -9.41 -8.20
CA ILE A 82 -10.39 -8.95 -6.83
C ILE A 82 -11.88 -8.71 -6.60
N GLY A 83 -12.57 -8.12 -7.57
CA GLY A 83 -14.03 -7.95 -7.54
C GLY A 83 -14.74 -9.28 -7.38
N ASP A 84 -14.36 -10.30 -8.15
CA ASP A 84 -14.92 -11.65 -8.06
C ASP A 84 -14.72 -12.27 -6.66
N ILE A 85 -13.53 -12.13 -6.08
CA ILE A 85 -13.22 -12.59 -4.70
C ILE A 85 -14.12 -11.89 -3.66
N LEU A 86 -14.48 -10.64 -3.91
CA LEU A 86 -15.31 -9.84 -3.00
C LEU A 86 -16.80 -10.04 -3.21
N GLY A 87 -17.20 -10.59 -4.36
CA GLY A 87 -18.59 -10.60 -4.81
C GLY A 87 -19.08 -9.23 -5.29
N LEU A 88 -18.15 -8.40 -5.78
CA LEU A 88 -18.38 -7.07 -6.33
C LEU A 88 -17.99 -7.02 -7.80
N ASP A 89 -18.90 -7.37 -8.68
CA ASP A 89 -18.62 -7.42 -10.11
C ASP A 89 -18.21 -6.05 -10.65
N LYS A 90 -17.15 -6.06 -11.44
CA LYS A 90 -16.70 -4.86 -12.14
C LYS A 90 -17.71 -4.46 -13.23
N ILE A 91 -17.91 -3.16 -13.43
CA ILE A 91 -18.80 -2.68 -14.51
C ILE A 91 -18.12 -2.93 -15.84
N VAL A 92 -18.85 -3.60 -16.72
CA VAL A 92 -18.44 -3.86 -18.12
C VAL A 92 -18.85 -2.67 -18.95
N LEU A 93 -17.91 -2.11 -19.73
CA LEU A 93 -18.14 -0.90 -20.55
C LEU A 93 -18.60 -1.23 -21.98
N ALA A 94 -18.38 -2.46 -22.45
CA ALA A 94 -18.83 -2.94 -23.74
C ALA A 94 -18.95 -4.46 -23.75
N ASP A 95 -19.76 -5.00 -24.67
CA ASP A 95 -20.01 -6.43 -24.81
C ASP A 95 -18.81 -7.21 -25.39
N THR A 96 -17.85 -6.51 -25.99
CA THR A 96 -16.65 -7.12 -26.56
C THR A 96 -15.37 -6.60 -25.91
N PRO A 97 -14.32 -7.43 -25.76
CA PRO A 97 -13.04 -7.02 -25.19
C PRO A 97 -12.40 -5.85 -25.94
N GLU A 98 -12.50 -5.84 -27.28
CA GLU A 98 -11.97 -4.78 -28.13
C GLU A 98 -12.71 -3.46 -27.91
N GLY A 99 -14.03 -3.52 -27.79
CA GLY A 99 -14.88 -2.36 -27.48
C GLY A 99 -14.56 -1.79 -26.11
N GLU A 100 -14.39 -2.65 -25.13
CA GLU A 100 -14.01 -2.25 -23.76
C GLU A 100 -12.62 -1.58 -23.73
N LEU A 101 -11.65 -2.14 -24.46
CA LEU A 101 -10.32 -1.57 -24.58
C LEU A 101 -10.35 -0.20 -25.27
N ALA A 102 -11.15 -0.04 -26.31
CA ALA A 102 -11.33 1.23 -27.02
C ALA A 102 -11.91 2.31 -26.09
N ILE A 103 -12.92 1.97 -25.27
CA ILE A 103 -13.48 2.89 -24.28
C ILE A 103 -12.45 3.22 -23.19
N LYS A 104 -11.76 2.24 -22.64
CA LYS A 104 -10.73 2.44 -21.61
C LYS A 104 -9.56 3.28 -22.09
N SER A 105 -9.22 3.22 -23.39
CA SER A 105 -8.17 4.07 -23.97
C SER A 105 -8.58 5.54 -24.09
N ASN A 106 -9.88 5.85 -23.99
CA ASN A 106 -10.41 7.20 -24.09
C ASN A 106 -11.47 7.48 -23.00
N MET A 107 -11.10 7.32 -21.74
CA MET A 107 -12.01 7.59 -20.60
C MET A 107 -12.52 9.03 -20.57
N LYS A 108 -11.74 10.00 -21.07
CA LYS A 108 -12.18 11.39 -21.23
C LYS A 108 -13.34 11.50 -22.21
N GLY A 109 -13.33 10.72 -23.28
CA GLY A 109 -14.42 10.64 -24.24
C GLY A 109 -15.68 10.01 -23.62
N LEU A 110 -15.53 8.94 -22.82
CA LEU A 110 -16.65 8.37 -22.07
C LEU A 110 -17.25 9.39 -21.10
N MET A 111 -16.41 10.07 -20.32
CA MET A 111 -16.84 11.09 -19.35
C MET A 111 -17.68 12.20 -20.04
N ALA A 112 -17.28 12.64 -21.22
CA ALA A 112 -18.01 13.68 -21.97
C ALA A 112 -19.31 13.18 -22.61
N LYS A 113 -19.36 11.89 -22.99
CA LYS A 113 -20.50 11.29 -23.70
C LYS A 113 -21.56 10.73 -22.74
N ASP A 114 -21.11 10.08 -21.68
CA ASP A 114 -21.95 9.38 -20.69
C ASP A 114 -21.32 9.49 -19.31
N TRP A 115 -21.65 10.61 -18.63
CA TRP A 115 -21.16 10.89 -17.28
C TRP A 115 -21.63 9.85 -16.25
N ASP A 116 -22.85 9.37 -16.36
CA ASP A 116 -23.41 8.44 -15.39
C ASP A 116 -22.71 7.08 -15.45
N LEU A 117 -22.44 6.57 -16.64
CA LEU A 117 -21.69 5.34 -16.80
C LEU A 117 -20.24 5.50 -16.34
N PHE A 118 -19.59 6.61 -16.72
CA PHE A 118 -18.23 6.93 -16.26
C PHE A 118 -18.15 6.98 -14.73
N TYR A 119 -19.10 7.69 -14.09
CA TYR A 119 -19.17 7.84 -12.65
C TYR A 119 -19.36 6.48 -11.95
N LYS A 120 -20.34 5.71 -12.39
CA LYS A 120 -20.60 4.35 -11.86
C LYS A 120 -19.39 3.46 -11.98
N TYR A 121 -18.70 3.48 -13.13
CA TYR A 121 -17.48 2.71 -13.35
C TYR A 121 -16.38 3.12 -12.36
N ALA A 122 -16.12 4.42 -12.23
CA ALA A 122 -15.07 4.92 -11.34
C ALA A 122 -15.36 4.62 -9.85
N ILE A 123 -16.62 4.78 -9.42
CA ILE A 123 -17.02 4.46 -8.05
C ILE A 123 -16.90 2.96 -7.79
N ARG A 124 -17.32 2.10 -8.73
CA ARG A 124 -17.20 0.64 -8.56
C ARG A 124 -15.76 0.20 -8.42
N ASP A 125 -14.84 0.74 -9.21
CA ASP A 125 -13.41 0.45 -9.09
C ASP A 125 -12.88 0.87 -7.69
N ALA A 126 -13.29 2.03 -7.19
CA ALA A 126 -12.92 2.50 -5.85
C ALA A 126 -13.54 1.65 -4.72
N GLU A 127 -14.78 1.20 -4.85
CA GLU A 127 -15.44 0.29 -3.91
C GLU A 127 -14.70 -1.04 -3.77
N ILE A 128 -14.32 -1.67 -4.91
CA ILE A 128 -13.56 -2.92 -4.93
C ILE A 128 -12.23 -2.75 -4.19
N VAL A 129 -11.47 -1.69 -4.53
CA VAL A 129 -10.17 -1.41 -3.90
C VAL A 129 -10.31 -1.19 -2.40
N THR A 130 -11.31 -0.41 -1.99
CA THR A 130 -11.53 -0.04 -0.59
C THR A 130 -11.98 -1.25 0.23
N ASP A 131 -12.95 -2.03 -0.26
CA ASP A 131 -13.42 -3.22 0.48
C ASP A 131 -12.31 -4.27 0.60
N TYR A 132 -11.52 -4.47 -0.46
CA TYR A 132 -10.36 -5.35 -0.40
C TYR A 132 -9.34 -4.89 0.65
N ALA A 133 -8.99 -3.61 0.67
CA ALA A 133 -8.08 -3.06 1.68
C ALA A 133 -8.63 -3.24 3.11
N LEU A 134 -9.91 -2.99 3.33
CA LEU A 134 -10.55 -3.19 4.63
C LEU A 134 -10.53 -4.67 5.07
N ARG A 135 -10.79 -5.62 4.17
CA ARG A 135 -10.69 -7.05 4.46
C ARG A 135 -9.24 -7.44 4.81
N MET A 136 -8.26 -6.88 4.10
CA MET A 136 -6.84 -7.14 4.40
C MET A 136 -6.42 -6.57 5.76
N ILE A 137 -6.90 -5.39 6.15
CA ILE A 137 -6.69 -4.81 7.49
C ILE A 137 -7.28 -5.74 8.56
N ARG A 138 -8.53 -6.17 8.39
CA ARG A 138 -9.22 -7.07 9.34
C ARG A 138 -8.51 -8.41 9.49
N LEU A 139 -8.13 -9.02 8.36
CA LEU A 139 -7.36 -10.28 8.35
C LEU A 139 -6.04 -10.11 9.11
N TYR A 140 -5.32 -9.03 8.82
CA TYR A 140 -4.03 -8.75 9.42
C TYR A 140 -4.17 -8.49 10.94
N GLN A 141 -5.17 -7.69 11.34
CA GLN A 141 -5.47 -7.42 12.75
C GLN A 141 -5.79 -8.71 13.52
N THR A 142 -6.68 -9.56 12.97
CA THR A 142 -7.08 -10.81 13.62
C THR A 142 -5.90 -11.77 13.83
N ARG A 143 -4.90 -11.71 12.97
CA ARG A 143 -3.76 -12.64 13.00
C ARG A 143 -2.52 -12.10 13.72
N THR A 144 -2.34 -10.78 13.75
CA THR A 144 -1.10 -10.16 14.28
C THR A 144 -1.34 -9.17 15.41
N ASP A 145 -2.59 -8.88 15.77
CA ASP A 145 -3.01 -7.85 16.73
C ASP A 145 -2.60 -6.41 16.31
N LYS A 146 -2.19 -6.22 15.04
CA LYS A 146 -1.77 -4.93 14.51
C LYS A 146 -2.85 -4.37 13.59
N PHE A 147 -3.34 -3.17 13.88
CA PHE A 147 -4.29 -2.46 13.04
C PHE A 147 -3.54 -1.60 12.00
N LYS A 148 -3.23 -2.19 10.87
CA LYS A 148 -2.61 -1.49 9.72
C LYS A 148 -2.90 -2.21 8.41
N LEU A 149 -2.82 -1.50 7.30
CA LEU A 149 -2.80 -2.11 5.97
C LEU A 149 -1.37 -2.56 5.65
N PRO A 150 -1.12 -3.87 5.49
CA PRO A 150 0.21 -4.38 5.16
C PRO A 150 0.65 -3.92 3.77
N VAL A 151 1.95 -3.92 3.52
CA VAL A 151 2.52 -3.45 2.24
C VAL A 151 2.43 -4.53 1.16
N THR A 152 2.66 -5.80 1.54
CA THR A 152 2.64 -6.94 0.60
C THR A 152 2.09 -8.19 1.28
N LEU A 153 1.60 -9.17 0.50
CA LEU A 153 1.24 -10.49 1.03
C LEU A 153 2.43 -11.18 1.74
N THR A 154 3.63 -11.03 1.19
CA THR A 154 4.83 -11.61 1.80
C THR A 154 5.09 -11.02 3.18
N SER A 155 4.87 -9.71 3.37
CA SER A 155 5.04 -9.09 4.69
C SER A 155 4.04 -9.62 5.73
N ILE A 156 2.85 -10.01 5.32
CA ILE A 156 1.87 -10.69 6.19
C ILE A 156 2.44 -12.03 6.66
N GLY A 157 2.94 -12.84 5.73
CA GLY A 157 3.54 -14.14 6.05
C GLY A 157 4.72 -14.03 7.03
N VAL A 158 5.61 -13.07 6.80
CA VAL A 158 6.75 -12.80 7.69
C VAL A 158 6.28 -12.38 9.09
N ASP A 159 5.31 -11.47 9.17
CA ASP A 159 4.77 -11.02 10.46
C ASP A 159 4.05 -12.17 11.22
N LEU A 160 3.35 -13.04 10.49
CA LEU A 160 2.66 -14.20 11.08
C LEU A 160 3.65 -15.21 11.67
N ILE A 161 4.69 -15.58 10.91
CA ILE A 161 5.69 -16.53 11.39
C ILE A 161 6.51 -15.94 12.54
N THR A 162 6.84 -14.67 12.46
CA THR A 162 7.55 -13.96 13.54
C THR A 162 6.72 -13.93 14.83
N LYS A 163 5.41 -13.67 14.72
CA LYS A 163 4.50 -13.76 15.87
C LYS A 163 4.43 -15.18 16.42
N PHE A 164 4.28 -16.16 15.56
CA PHE A 164 4.23 -17.57 15.96
C PHE A 164 5.49 -17.99 16.75
N TRP A 165 6.68 -17.59 16.29
CA TRP A 165 7.93 -17.84 16.98
C TRP A 165 7.98 -17.13 18.35
N LYS A 166 7.61 -15.84 18.36
CA LYS A 166 7.58 -15.05 19.59
C LYS A 166 6.63 -15.64 20.65
N ASP A 167 5.45 -16.08 20.24
CA ASP A 167 4.44 -16.67 21.16
C ASP A 167 4.90 -18.02 21.73
N ARG A 168 6.00 -18.60 21.23
CA ARG A 168 6.58 -19.89 21.64
C ARG A 168 8.01 -19.77 22.16
N ASP A 169 8.49 -18.54 22.37
CA ASP A 169 9.87 -18.27 22.79
C ASP A 169 10.94 -18.89 21.87
N ILE A 170 10.61 -19.02 20.57
CA ILE A 170 11.54 -19.51 19.55
C ILE A 170 12.36 -18.32 19.02
N ASP A 171 13.69 -18.44 19.07
CA ASP A 171 14.59 -17.45 18.48
C ASP A 171 14.62 -17.61 16.93
N PRO A 172 14.18 -16.59 16.18
CA PRO A 172 14.24 -16.63 14.72
C PRO A 172 15.67 -16.81 14.17
N LEU A 173 16.69 -16.35 14.90
CA LEU A 173 18.08 -16.48 14.47
C LEU A 173 18.54 -17.93 14.54
N GLU A 174 18.16 -18.64 15.61
CA GLU A 174 18.45 -20.07 15.78
C GLU A 174 17.84 -20.89 14.63
N ILE A 175 16.55 -20.63 14.30
CA ILE A 175 15.88 -21.29 13.17
C ILE A 175 16.58 -21.02 11.85
N CYS A 176 17.13 -19.83 11.65
CA CYS A 176 17.87 -19.46 10.45
C CYS A 176 19.32 -19.93 10.45
N GLY A 177 19.77 -20.65 11.49
CA GLY A 177 21.17 -21.05 11.64
C GLY A 177 22.11 -19.86 11.81
N LYS A 178 21.66 -18.80 12.47
CA LYS A 178 22.39 -17.55 12.68
C LYS A 178 22.54 -17.26 14.16
N GLU A 179 23.64 -16.63 14.52
CA GLU A 179 23.91 -16.19 15.87
C GLU A 179 24.02 -14.68 15.96
N GLN A 180 23.57 -14.12 17.09
CA GLN A 180 23.78 -12.72 17.39
C GLN A 180 25.11 -12.52 18.12
N ILE A 181 26.10 -11.99 17.38
CA ILE A 181 27.40 -11.64 17.95
C ILE A 181 27.35 -10.21 18.48
N VAL A 182 27.77 -10.05 19.74
CA VAL A 182 27.88 -8.74 20.39
C VAL A 182 29.34 -8.34 20.45
N GLU A 183 29.75 -7.43 19.59
CA GLU A 183 31.11 -6.90 19.54
C GLU A 183 31.21 -5.63 20.37
N LYS A 184 32.19 -5.55 21.27
CA LYS A 184 32.53 -4.31 21.96
C LYS A 184 33.65 -3.60 21.20
N PHE A 185 33.46 -2.33 20.89
CA PHE A 185 34.46 -1.51 20.22
C PHE A 185 34.61 -0.15 20.91
N TRP A 186 35.78 0.43 20.81
CA TRP A 186 36.02 1.76 21.33
C TRP A 186 35.57 2.83 20.32
N SER A 187 34.62 3.65 20.73
CA SER A 187 34.16 4.78 19.91
C SER A 187 34.99 6.04 20.20
N LYS A 188 35.86 6.41 19.28
CA LYS A 188 36.65 7.64 19.37
C LYS A 188 35.76 8.89 19.45
N LYS A 189 34.60 8.89 18.78
CA LYS A 189 33.65 10.01 18.78
C LYS A 189 33.04 10.26 20.16
N ASN A 190 32.75 9.20 20.90
CA ASN A 190 32.05 9.28 22.19
C ASN A 190 32.98 9.02 23.38
N ASN A 191 34.26 8.77 23.12
CA ASN A 191 35.29 8.45 24.13
C ASN A 191 34.84 7.39 25.15
N ARG A 192 34.18 6.33 24.66
CA ARG A 192 33.70 5.20 25.49
C ARG A 192 33.56 3.92 24.67
N TYR A 193 33.52 2.79 25.35
CA TYR A 193 33.16 1.52 24.74
C TYR A 193 31.68 1.53 24.34
N GLN A 194 31.41 1.07 23.15
CA GLN A 194 30.06 0.83 22.63
C GLN A 194 29.93 -0.63 22.19
N THR A 195 28.71 -1.10 22.17
CA THR A 195 28.37 -2.45 21.68
C THR A 195 27.72 -2.34 20.32
N LYS A 196 28.17 -3.17 19.36
CA LYS A 196 27.51 -3.35 18.07
C LYS A 196 27.03 -4.79 18.00
N LYS A 197 25.76 -4.96 17.67
CA LYS A 197 25.19 -6.28 17.41
C LYS A 197 25.35 -6.59 15.93
N ARG A 198 25.86 -7.76 15.61
CA ARG A 198 26.00 -8.29 14.25
C ARG A 198 25.36 -9.67 14.21
N ILE A 199 24.73 -10.01 13.09
CA ILE A 199 24.23 -11.37 12.82
C ILE A 199 25.31 -12.08 11.99
N ALA A 200 25.76 -13.23 12.45
CA ALA A 200 26.67 -14.11 11.73
C ALA A 200 25.90 -15.29 11.14
#